data_f25894faf2d4c14cd73401e7e7b152ee
#
_entry.id   f25894faf2d4c14cd73401e7e7b152ee
#
_cell.length_a   1.000
_cell.length_b   1.000
_cell.length_c   1.000
_cell.angle_alpha   90.00
_cell.angle_beta   90.00
_cell.angle_gamma   90.00
#
_symmetry.space_group_name_H-M   'P 1'
#
loop_
_entity.id
_entity.type
_entity.pdbx_description
1 polymer ?
#
loop_
_entity_poly.entity_id
_entity_poly.type
_entity_poly.pdbx_seq_one_letter_code
_entity_poly.pdbx_strand_id
1 'polypeptide(L)'
;AANLYPGKPLVITEAGWCTASNGRGMHAEHAVQELQAIYYQDLMDWTREAGLLCFVFEAFDEPWKGSPDPLEPEKHWGLFTVDRRPKLVMHSLYPELVAPQGAAA
;
A
#
# COMPACT_ATOMS: atom_id res chain seq x y z
N ALA A 1 -11.02 -17.80 8.74
CA ALA A 1 -11.73 -17.02 9.78
C ALA A 1 -13.23 -16.98 9.49
N ALA A 2 -13.62 -16.74 8.25
CA ALA A 2 -15.04 -16.67 7.90
C ALA A 2 -15.77 -17.99 8.19
N ASN A 3 -15.08 -19.12 8.05
CA ASN A 3 -15.65 -20.43 8.33
C ASN A 3 -15.91 -20.64 9.83
N LEU A 4 -15.14 -19.97 10.68
CA LEU A 4 -15.29 -20.09 12.13
C LEU A 4 -16.40 -19.18 12.67
N TYR A 5 -16.78 -18.17 11.93
CA TYR A 5 -17.76 -17.17 12.36
C TYR A 5 -18.79 -16.92 11.27
N PRO A 6 -19.56 -17.95 10.92
CA PRO A 6 -20.55 -17.80 9.84
C PRO A 6 -21.59 -16.72 10.18
N GLY A 7 -21.93 -15.90 9.22
CA GLY A 7 -22.89 -14.83 9.40
C GLY A 7 -22.30 -13.55 9.98
N LYS A 8 -21.01 -13.54 10.35
CA LYS A 8 -20.35 -12.34 10.82
C LYS A 8 -19.64 -11.65 9.65
N PRO A 9 -19.73 -10.32 9.53
CA PRO A 9 -18.96 -9.60 8.52
C PRO A 9 -17.47 -9.70 8.83
N LEU A 10 -16.67 -9.81 7.78
CA LEU A 10 -15.21 -9.87 7.90
C LEU A 10 -14.64 -8.60 7.28
N VAL A 11 -13.77 -7.93 8.01
CA VAL A 11 -13.15 -6.69 7.57
C VAL A 11 -11.64 -6.82 7.73
N ILE A 12 -10.89 -6.45 6.68
CA ILE A 12 -9.44 -6.37 6.77
C ILE A 12 -9.12 -4.95 7.21
N THR A 13 -8.57 -4.80 8.42
CA THR A 13 -8.35 -3.48 9.01
C THR A 13 -7.05 -2.83 8.57
N GLU A 14 -6.05 -3.63 8.19
CA GLU A 14 -4.79 -3.11 7.66
C GLU A 14 -4.22 -4.09 6.65
N ALA A 15 -3.85 -3.57 5.49
CA ALA A 15 -3.12 -4.34 4.49
C ALA A 15 -2.24 -3.38 3.71
N GLY A 16 -1.00 -3.79 3.44
CA GLY A 16 -0.09 -2.91 2.73
C GLY A 16 1.21 -3.59 2.34
N TRP A 17 2.08 -2.82 1.70
CA TRP A 17 3.38 -3.27 1.20
C TRP A 17 4.35 -2.10 1.23
N CYS A 18 5.50 -2.25 1.89
CA CYS A 18 6.47 -1.17 1.95
C CYS A 18 7.35 -1.14 0.70
N THR A 19 7.89 0.04 0.39
CA THR A 19 8.65 0.27 -0.84
C THR A 19 10.13 0.51 -0.61
N ALA A 20 10.59 0.37 0.63
CA ALA A 20 12.01 0.34 0.96
C ALA A 20 12.18 -0.45 2.24
N SER A 21 13.33 -1.10 2.38
CA SER A 21 13.62 -1.90 3.57
C SER A 21 15.14 -2.02 3.75
N ASN A 22 15.54 -2.06 5.02
CA ASN A 22 16.92 -2.34 5.40
C ASN A 22 17.15 -3.84 5.64
N GLY A 23 16.17 -4.68 5.27
CA GLY A 23 16.23 -6.12 5.47
C GLY A 23 15.54 -6.61 6.74
N ARG A 24 15.09 -5.70 7.59
CA ARG A 24 14.36 -6.05 8.82
C ARG A 24 12.87 -6.08 8.51
N GLY A 25 12.26 -7.22 8.75
CA GLY A 25 10.83 -7.39 8.53
C GLY A 25 10.44 -7.69 7.08
N MET A 26 11.23 -7.24 6.12
CA MET A 26 11.02 -7.53 4.71
C MET A 26 12.35 -7.51 3.99
N HIS A 27 12.57 -8.42 3.07
CA HIS A 27 13.75 -8.42 2.23
C HIS A 27 13.80 -7.14 1.38
N ALA A 28 14.98 -6.53 1.30
CA ALA A 28 15.13 -5.28 0.56
C ALA A 28 14.73 -5.41 -0.90
N GLU A 29 15.02 -6.54 -1.53
CA GLU A 29 14.69 -6.76 -2.93
C GLU A 29 13.19 -6.90 -3.18
N HIS A 30 12.40 -7.16 -2.15
CA HIS A 30 10.94 -7.23 -2.26
C HIS A 30 10.27 -5.89 -1.98
N ALA A 31 10.98 -4.98 -1.34
CA ALA A 31 10.44 -3.67 -0.94
C ALA A 31 10.67 -2.68 -2.07
N VAL A 32 9.89 -2.80 -3.13
CA VAL A 32 9.99 -1.95 -4.31
C VAL A 32 8.60 -1.58 -4.78
N GLN A 33 8.50 -0.46 -5.51
CA GLN A 33 7.20 0.04 -5.97
C GLN A 33 6.49 -0.92 -6.91
N GLU A 34 7.25 -1.63 -7.73
CA GLU A 34 6.68 -2.60 -8.68
C GLU A 34 5.94 -3.71 -7.96
N LEU A 35 6.51 -4.25 -6.89
CA LEU A 35 5.85 -5.31 -6.12
C LEU A 35 4.70 -4.76 -5.28
N GLN A 36 4.82 -3.54 -4.79
CA GLN A 36 3.70 -2.89 -4.12
C GLN A 36 2.50 -2.78 -5.06
N ALA A 37 2.73 -2.39 -6.31
CA ALA A 37 1.66 -2.25 -7.29
C ALA A 37 0.99 -3.59 -7.57
N ILE A 38 1.77 -4.66 -7.72
CA ILE A 38 1.24 -6.00 -7.95
C ILE A 38 0.44 -6.46 -6.73
N TYR A 39 0.99 -6.26 -5.52
CA TYR A 39 0.31 -6.63 -4.29
C TYR A 39 -1.06 -5.98 -4.19
N TYR A 40 -1.15 -4.68 -4.44
CA TYR A 40 -2.42 -3.98 -4.32
C TYR A 40 -3.40 -4.37 -5.43
N GLN A 41 -2.92 -4.66 -6.63
CA GLN A 41 -3.80 -5.13 -7.69
C GLN A 41 -4.45 -6.46 -7.29
N ASP A 42 -3.65 -7.39 -6.79
CA ASP A 42 -4.15 -8.68 -6.34
C ASP A 42 -5.10 -8.53 -5.16
N LEU A 43 -4.76 -7.65 -4.22
CA LEU A 43 -5.60 -7.38 -3.05
C LEU A 43 -6.95 -6.81 -3.46
N MET A 44 -6.97 -5.84 -4.37
CA MET A 44 -8.21 -5.22 -4.83
C MET A 44 -9.09 -6.23 -5.56
N ASP A 45 -8.49 -7.04 -6.43
CA ASP A 45 -9.22 -8.07 -7.16
C ASP A 45 -9.84 -9.08 -6.19
N TRP A 46 -9.05 -9.55 -5.24
CA TRP A 46 -9.53 -10.53 -4.27
C TRP A 46 -10.63 -9.99 -3.37
N THR A 47 -10.46 -8.79 -2.83
CA THR A 47 -11.47 -8.22 -1.93
C THR A 47 -12.76 -7.90 -2.66
N ARG A 48 -12.67 -7.52 -3.94
CA ARG A 48 -13.86 -7.28 -4.75
C ARG A 48 -14.62 -8.58 -4.98
N GLU A 49 -13.93 -9.66 -5.35
CA GLU A 49 -14.57 -10.95 -5.58
C GLU A 49 -15.18 -11.51 -4.30
N ALA A 50 -14.48 -11.35 -3.17
CA ALA A 50 -14.95 -11.87 -1.89
C ALA A 50 -15.98 -10.96 -1.22
N GLY A 51 -16.18 -9.75 -1.74
CA GLY A 51 -17.09 -8.79 -1.13
C GLY A 51 -16.63 -8.30 0.23
N LEU A 52 -15.32 -8.15 0.43
CA LEU A 52 -14.74 -7.75 1.71
C LEU A 52 -14.38 -6.27 1.72
N LEU A 53 -14.63 -5.63 2.86
CA LEU A 53 -14.11 -4.28 3.10
C LEU A 53 -12.67 -4.39 3.57
N CYS A 54 -11.81 -3.59 2.97
CA CYS A 54 -10.39 -3.60 3.27
C CYS A 54 -9.86 -2.18 3.40
N PHE A 55 -9.16 -1.92 4.49
CA PHE A 55 -8.49 -0.64 4.71
C PHE A 55 -7.01 -0.80 4.39
N VAL A 56 -6.53 -0.02 3.43
CA VAL A 56 -5.13 -0.10 3.04
C VAL A 56 -4.26 0.72 3.98
N PHE A 57 -3.07 0.24 4.23
CA PHE A 57 -2.09 0.92 5.07
C PHE A 57 -0.85 1.17 4.22
N GLU A 58 -0.50 2.43 3.91
CA GLU A 58 -1.18 3.65 4.33
C GLU A 58 -1.10 4.68 3.21
N ALA A 59 -1.64 5.90 3.42
CA ALA A 59 -1.69 6.90 2.37
C ALA A 59 -0.31 7.49 2.06
N PHE A 60 0.43 7.91 3.08
CA PHE A 60 1.69 8.63 2.91
C PHE A 60 2.82 7.97 3.67
N ASP A 61 4.02 8.03 3.11
CA ASP A 61 5.21 7.65 3.86
C ASP A 61 5.36 8.54 5.08
N GLU A 62 5.87 7.96 6.17
CA GLU A 62 5.99 8.67 7.45
C GLU A 62 7.43 8.58 7.96
N PRO A 63 8.27 9.57 7.64
CA PRO A 63 9.70 9.50 7.94
C PRO A 63 10.05 9.45 9.44
N TRP A 64 9.10 9.77 10.31
CA TRP A 64 9.30 9.74 11.75
C TRP A 64 9.09 8.36 12.38
N LYS A 65 8.55 7.40 11.60
CA LYS A 65 8.24 6.07 12.16
C LYS A 65 9.45 5.16 12.20
N GLY A 66 9.40 4.23 13.17
CA GLY A 66 10.41 3.20 13.29
C GLY A 66 11.74 3.72 13.82
N SER A 67 12.83 3.06 13.42
CA SER A 67 14.17 3.44 13.84
C SER A 67 14.66 4.69 13.09
N PRO A 68 15.82 5.26 13.50
CA PRO A 68 16.41 6.37 12.76
C PRO A 68 16.90 6.03 11.36
N ASP A 69 17.03 4.74 11.04
CA ASP A 69 17.51 4.30 9.73
C ASP A 69 16.56 4.77 8.62
N PRO A 70 17.03 5.53 7.63
CA PRO A 70 16.17 5.99 6.52
C PRO A 70 15.52 4.87 5.73
N LEU A 71 16.09 3.67 5.75
CA LEU A 71 15.55 2.51 5.05
C LEU A 71 14.70 1.60 5.94
N GLU A 72 14.32 2.08 7.12
CA GLU A 72 13.41 1.35 8.00
C GLU A 72 12.07 1.16 7.29
N PRO A 73 11.57 -0.11 7.16
CA PRO A 73 10.32 -0.35 6.43
C PRO A 73 9.12 0.46 6.91
N GLU A 74 9.05 0.74 8.22
CA GLU A 74 7.92 1.47 8.79
C GLU A 74 7.74 2.88 8.20
N LYS A 75 8.78 3.41 7.56
CA LYS A 75 8.74 4.75 6.97
C LYS A 75 8.19 4.74 5.54
N HIS A 76 7.95 3.56 4.94
CA HIS A 76 7.77 3.46 3.49
C HIS A 76 6.52 2.67 3.07
N TRP A 77 5.48 2.72 3.88
CA TRP A 77 4.23 2.01 3.61
C TRP A 77 3.22 2.81 2.79
N GLY A 78 3.53 4.05 2.46
CA GLY A 78 2.59 4.92 1.78
C GLY A 78 2.32 4.55 0.33
N LEU A 79 1.16 4.93 -0.14
CA LEU A 79 0.84 4.93 -1.57
C LEU A 79 1.46 6.17 -2.25
N PHE A 80 1.71 7.19 -1.44
CA PHE A 80 2.37 8.42 -1.85
C PHE A 80 3.63 8.60 -1.01
N THR A 81 4.63 9.28 -1.57
CA THR A 81 5.83 9.65 -0.81
C THR A 81 5.50 10.73 0.23
N VAL A 82 6.49 11.05 1.08
CA VAL A 82 6.33 12.12 2.06
C VAL A 82 6.03 13.47 1.38
N ASP A 83 6.52 13.65 0.15
CA ASP A 83 6.28 14.87 -0.64
C ASP A 83 4.97 14.81 -1.42
N ARG A 84 4.12 13.83 -1.16
CA ARG A 84 2.82 13.64 -1.81
C ARG A 84 2.93 13.25 -3.28
N ARG A 85 4.04 12.67 -3.68
CA ARG A 85 4.19 12.13 -5.03
C ARG A 85 3.58 10.75 -5.10
N PRO A 86 2.71 10.48 -6.08
CA PRO A 86 2.13 9.14 -6.21
C PRO A 86 3.20 8.13 -6.60
N LYS A 87 3.16 6.96 -5.92
CA LYS A 87 4.03 5.85 -6.30
C LYS A 87 3.40 5.09 -7.47
N LEU A 88 4.13 4.13 -8.01
CA LEU A 88 3.69 3.35 -9.17
C LEU A 88 2.29 2.75 -8.98
N VAL A 89 1.97 2.30 -7.77
CA VAL A 89 0.67 1.70 -7.47
C VAL A 89 -0.48 2.64 -7.82
N MET A 90 -0.32 3.93 -7.56
CA MET A 90 -1.36 4.91 -7.86
C MET A 90 -1.53 5.10 -9.36
N HIS A 91 -0.44 5.09 -10.11
CA HIS A 91 -0.51 5.17 -11.57
C HIS A 91 -1.20 3.95 -12.17
N SER A 92 -1.02 2.78 -11.55
CA SER A 92 -1.62 1.55 -12.03
C SER A 92 -3.11 1.44 -11.71
N LEU A 93 -3.48 1.75 -10.45
CA LEU A 93 -4.84 1.52 -9.98
C LEU A 93 -5.76 2.73 -10.15
N TYR A 94 -5.21 3.93 -10.02
CA TYR A 94 -6.02 5.15 -10.00
C TYR A 94 -5.37 6.23 -10.87
N PRO A 95 -5.20 5.95 -12.17
CA PRO A 95 -4.51 6.92 -13.04
C PRO A 95 -5.21 8.28 -13.09
N GLU A 96 -6.53 8.32 -12.89
CA GLU A 96 -7.28 9.57 -12.87
C GLU A 96 -6.92 10.47 -11.68
N LEU A 97 -6.43 9.86 -10.58
CA LEU A 97 -6.05 10.63 -9.39
C LEU A 97 -4.65 11.18 -9.47
N VAL A 98 -3.85 10.70 -10.41
CA VAL A 98 -2.46 11.14 -10.54
C VAL A 98 -2.20 11.96 -11.80
N ALA A 99 -3.25 12.21 -12.59
CA ALA A 99 -3.12 13.03 -13.78
C ALA A 99 -2.65 14.44 -13.38
N PRO A 100 -1.63 14.97 -14.06
CA PRO A 100 -1.12 16.29 -13.70
C PRO A 100 -2.19 17.37 -13.92
N GLN A 101 -2.57 18.03 -12.83
CA GLN A 101 -3.59 19.09 -12.90
C GLN A 101 -3.12 20.23 -13.78
N GLY A 102 -1.85 20.62 -13.65
CA GLY A 102 -1.29 21.68 -14.45
C GLY A 102 -1.20 21.34 -15.93
N ALA A 103 -0.94 20.06 -16.24
CA ALA A 103 -0.88 19.62 -17.63
C ALA A 103 -2.27 19.52 -18.23
N ALA A 104 -3.28 19.26 -17.41
CA ALA A 104 -4.66 19.19 -17.85
C ALA A 104 -5.26 20.57 -18.08
N ALA A 105 -4.70 21.55 -17.42
CA ALA A 105 -5.21 22.91 -17.49
C ALA A 105 -4.84 23.59 -18.81
#